data_4aa3688743c58daa176e454ea23e61a4
#
_entry.id   4aa3688743c58daa176e454ea23e61a4
#
_cell.length_a   1.000
_cell.length_b   1.000
_cell.length_c   1.000
_cell.angle_alpha   90.00
_cell.angle_beta   90.00
_cell.angle_gamma   90.00
#
_symmetry.space_group_name_H-M   'P 1'
#
loop_
_entity.id
_entity.type
_entity.pdbx_description
1 polymer ?
#
loop_
_entity_poly.entity_id
_entity_poly.type
_entity_poly.pdbx_seq_one_letter_code
_entity_poly.pdbx_strand_id
1 'polypeptide(L)'
;MGKALAKISGTAWMVGLSLTLAGCGFHPVYSTQGSGIGPVTIAAIEGRTGYYLRQELDRRAVLEQGTGSPRALVVKFERTFTPAAQGTDGISTRNEMTVTATYTLAAAPPLPAIRGRVTTNVAYESLDQAYGDVALQADAEERVAGQIAERLWLDLQRQVRAAR
;
A
#
# COMPACT_ATOMS: atom_id res chain seq x y z
N MET A 1 28.71 58.13 -26.64
CA MET A 1 29.07 57.04 -25.72
C MET A 1 27.93 56.88 -24.72
N GLY A 2 26.98 55.95 -24.96
CA GLY A 2 25.82 55.82 -24.04
C GLY A 2 24.72 54.87 -24.50
N LYS A 3 25.05 53.68 -25.07
CA LYS A 3 24.03 52.68 -25.46
C LYS A 3 24.39 51.22 -25.13
N ALA A 4 25.43 50.96 -24.31
CA ALA A 4 25.89 49.59 -24.01
C ALA A 4 25.50 49.06 -22.64
N LEU A 5 24.95 49.87 -21.74
CA LEU A 5 24.68 49.49 -20.34
C LEU A 5 23.25 48.95 -20.04
N ALA A 6 22.34 49.06 -21.01
CA ALA A 6 20.93 48.65 -20.77
C ALA A 6 20.61 47.17 -21.09
N LYS A 7 21.53 46.39 -21.72
CA LYS A 7 21.28 45.01 -22.13
C LYS A 7 21.71 43.94 -21.11
N ILE A 8 22.48 44.30 -20.08
CA ILE A 8 23.01 43.35 -19.09
C ILE A 8 22.01 43.10 -17.95
N SER A 9 21.08 44.03 -17.72
CA SER A 9 20.10 43.93 -16.61
C SER A 9 19.01 42.87 -16.83
N GLY A 10 18.63 42.62 -18.07
CA GLY A 10 17.52 41.67 -18.38
C GLY A 10 17.91 40.19 -18.23
N THR A 11 19.14 39.84 -18.61
CA THR A 11 19.65 38.48 -18.51
C THR A 11 19.96 38.03 -17.09
N ALA A 12 20.38 38.94 -16.22
CA ALA A 12 20.65 38.67 -14.81
C ALA A 12 19.35 38.35 -14.03
N TRP A 13 18.24 39.00 -14.39
CA TRP A 13 16.93 38.74 -13.76
C TRP A 13 16.33 37.36 -14.18
N MET A 14 16.51 36.94 -15.42
CA MET A 14 16.04 35.61 -15.87
C MET A 14 16.83 34.46 -15.24
N VAL A 15 18.12 34.60 -15.05
CA VAL A 15 18.96 33.58 -14.39
C VAL A 15 18.63 33.47 -12.90
N GLY A 16 18.32 34.58 -12.22
CA GLY A 16 17.93 34.60 -10.82
C GLY A 16 16.59 33.89 -10.56
N LEU A 17 15.63 34.02 -11.46
CA LEU A 17 14.31 33.40 -11.33
C LEU A 17 14.35 31.87 -11.59
N SER A 18 15.30 31.39 -12.41
CA SER A 18 15.48 29.97 -12.68
C SER A 18 16.09 29.18 -11.52
N LEU A 19 16.88 29.81 -10.65
CA LEU A 19 17.49 29.16 -9.49
C LEU A 19 16.52 28.96 -8.31
N THR A 20 15.45 29.75 -8.22
CA THR A 20 14.47 29.62 -7.12
C THR A 20 13.49 28.46 -7.33
N LEU A 21 13.34 27.93 -8.55
CA LEU A 21 12.50 26.77 -8.82
C LEU A 21 13.19 25.42 -8.51
N ALA A 22 14.51 25.39 -8.36
CA ALA A 22 15.25 24.17 -8.02
C ALA A 22 15.19 23.81 -6.53
N GLY A 23 14.61 24.66 -5.69
CA GLY A 23 14.53 24.47 -4.24
C GLY A 23 13.27 23.74 -3.73
N CYS A 24 12.32 23.41 -4.60
CA CYS A 24 11.24 22.52 -4.23
C CYS A 24 11.80 21.10 -4.16
N GLY A 25 12.12 20.61 -2.95
CA GLY A 25 12.57 19.24 -2.66
C GLY A 25 11.50 18.17 -3.00
N PHE A 26 10.95 18.23 -4.20
CA PHE A 26 10.03 17.23 -4.72
C PHE A 26 10.84 16.01 -5.14
N HIS A 27 11.00 15.05 -4.23
CA HIS A 27 11.50 13.75 -4.61
C HIS A 27 10.36 12.98 -5.26
N PRO A 28 10.45 12.65 -6.57
CA PRO A 28 9.43 11.83 -7.22
C PRO A 28 9.35 10.48 -6.50
N VAL A 29 8.17 10.12 -6.06
CA VAL A 29 7.89 8.83 -5.38
C VAL A 29 8.26 7.64 -6.28
N TYR A 30 8.34 7.86 -7.57
CA TYR A 30 8.77 6.90 -8.61
C TYR A 30 10.23 7.08 -9.04
N SER A 31 11.11 7.57 -8.14
CA SER A 31 12.54 7.51 -8.45
C SER A 31 12.95 6.04 -8.63
N THR A 32 13.80 5.78 -9.62
CA THR A 32 14.34 4.47 -10.02
C THR A 32 15.09 3.68 -8.92
N GLN A 33 15.24 4.27 -7.75
CA GLN A 33 15.66 3.60 -6.53
C GLN A 33 14.42 3.05 -5.82
N GLY A 34 13.86 1.94 -6.25
CA GLY A 34 12.70 1.29 -5.62
C GLY A 34 12.67 1.43 -4.09
N SER A 35 11.59 1.08 -3.42
CA SER A 35 11.43 1.18 -1.96
C SER A 35 12.57 0.51 -1.16
N GLY A 36 13.45 -0.19 -1.86
CA GLY A 36 14.55 -0.95 -1.31
C GLY A 36 14.15 -2.31 -0.71
N ILE A 37 12.91 -2.68 -0.87
CA ILE A 37 12.44 -4.02 -0.48
C ILE A 37 13.16 -5.08 -1.33
N GLY A 38 13.43 -4.79 -2.60
CA GLY A 38 13.96 -5.74 -3.57
C GLY A 38 12.90 -6.71 -4.10
N PRO A 39 13.28 -7.70 -4.91
CA PRO A 39 12.34 -8.68 -5.43
C PRO A 39 11.68 -9.49 -4.31
N VAL A 40 10.36 -9.67 -4.40
CA VAL A 40 9.57 -10.39 -3.40
C VAL A 40 8.79 -11.50 -4.09
N THR A 41 8.81 -12.70 -3.49
CA THR A 41 7.94 -13.82 -3.86
C THR A 41 6.89 -14.00 -2.77
N ILE A 42 5.60 -13.97 -3.14
CA ILE A 42 4.50 -14.06 -2.20
C ILE A 42 4.08 -15.52 -2.07
N ALA A 43 4.11 -16.05 -0.85
CA ALA A 43 3.64 -17.39 -0.56
C ALA A 43 2.12 -17.52 -0.81
N ALA A 44 1.63 -18.73 -1.03
CA ALA A 44 0.20 -18.98 -1.16
C ALA A 44 -0.53 -18.52 0.10
N ILE A 45 -1.68 -17.86 -0.08
CA ILE A 45 -2.56 -17.40 1.00
C ILE A 45 -3.91 -18.07 0.77
N GLU A 46 -4.41 -18.76 1.79
CA GLU A 46 -5.62 -19.57 1.67
C GLU A 46 -6.91 -18.73 1.68
N GLY A 47 -7.95 -19.26 1.05
CA GLY A 47 -9.30 -18.68 1.03
C GLY A 47 -9.49 -17.55 0.02
N ARG A 48 -10.75 -17.13 -0.17
CA ARG A 48 -11.14 -16.12 -1.15
C ARG A 48 -10.49 -14.76 -0.87
N THR A 49 -10.56 -14.29 0.36
CA THR A 49 -9.86 -13.05 0.78
C THR A 49 -8.35 -13.16 0.57
N GLY A 50 -7.77 -14.36 0.84
CA GLY A 50 -6.35 -14.63 0.60
C GLY A 50 -5.97 -14.56 -0.88
N TYR A 51 -6.84 -15.03 -1.77
CA TYR A 51 -6.65 -14.92 -3.21
C TYR A 51 -6.55 -13.45 -3.66
N TYR A 52 -7.50 -12.60 -3.25
CA TYR A 52 -7.48 -11.18 -3.56
C TYR A 52 -6.26 -10.47 -2.94
N LEU A 53 -5.96 -10.79 -1.69
CA LEU A 53 -4.78 -10.23 -1.01
C LEU A 53 -3.48 -10.56 -1.73
N ARG A 54 -3.31 -11.82 -2.15
CA ARG A 54 -2.14 -12.24 -2.92
C ARG A 54 -2.05 -11.48 -4.24
N GLN A 55 -3.14 -11.38 -4.98
CA GLN A 55 -3.18 -10.67 -6.27
C GLN A 55 -2.77 -9.20 -6.12
N GLU A 56 -3.23 -8.52 -5.06
CA GLU A 56 -2.84 -7.14 -4.76
C GLU A 56 -1.35 -7.01 -4.39
N LEU A 57 -0.85 -7.94 -3.60
CA LEU A 57 0.56 -7.97 -3.22
C LEU A 57 1.48 -8.29 -4.42
N ASP A 58 1.08 -9.24 -5.29
CA ASP A 58 1.83 -9.57 -6.51
C ASP A 58 1.92 -8.34 -7.45
N ARG A 59 0.83 -7.58 -7.61
CA ARG A 59 0.84 -6.33 -8.40
C ARG A 59 1.84 -5.32 -7.85
N ARG A 60 1.92 -5.16 -6.53
CA ARG A 60 2.86 -4.24 -5.88
C ARG A 60 4.29 -4.74 -5.98
N ALA A 61 4.52 -6.04 -5.83
CA ALA A 61 5.83 -6.66 -5.94
C ALA A 61 6.44 -6.48 -7.34
N VAL A 62 5.62 -6.55 -8.41
CA VAL A 62 6.07 -6.29 -9.79
C VAL A 62 6.59 -4.87 -9.98
N LEU A 63 6.02 -3.87 -9.27
CA LEU A 63 6.46 -2.48 -9.34
C LEU A 63 7.77 -2.23 -8.58
N GLU A 64 8.16 -3.12 -7.68
CA GLU A 64 9.36 -3.04 -6.84
C GLU A 64 10.55 -3.80 -7.45
N GLN A 65 10.72 -3.71 -8.75
CA GLN A 65 11.84 -4.36 -9.43
C GLN A 65 13.17 -3.83 -8.89
N GLY A 66 13.87 -4.68 -8.12
CA GLY A 66 15.19 -4.41 -7.60
C GLY A 66 16.18 -5.50 -8.02
N THR A 67 17.47 -5.25 -7.81
CA THR A 67 18.52 -6.24 -7.98
C THR A 67 18.65 -7.07 -6.70
N GLY A 68 18.80 -8.38 -6.82
CA GLY A 68 19.01 -9.29 -5.70
C GLY A 68 18.18 -10.57 -5.79
N SER A 69 18.39 -11.46 -4.84
CA SER A 69 17.61 -12.70 -4.73
C SER A 69 16.21 -12.41 -4.20
N PRO A 70 15.16 -13.02 -4.74
CA PRO A 70 13.81 -12.84 -4.24
C PRO A 70 13.67 -13.23 -2.77
N ARG A 71 12.99 -12.39 -1.99
CA ARG A 71 12.67 -12.63 -0.58
C ARG A 71 11.26 -13.19 -0.45
N ALA A 72 11.10 -14.27 0.31
CA ALA A 72 9.78 -14.84 0.54
C ALA A 72 8.98 -13.97 1.52
N LEU A 73 7.80 -13.54 1.10
CA LEU A 73 6.80 -12.88 1.93
C LEU A 73 5.71 -13.89 2.29
N VAL A 74 5.62 -14.21 3.57
CA VAL A 74 4.58 -15.07 4.13
C VAL A 74 3.57 -14.20 4.85
N VAL A 75 2.29 -14.34 4.52
CA VAL A 75 1.20 -13.60 5.16
C VAL A 75 0.19 -14.59 5.71
N LYS A 76 -0.20 -14.39 6.96
CA LYS A 76 -1.31 -15.08 7.62
C LYS A 76 -2.33 -14.02 8.04
N PHE A 77 -3.61 -14.31 7.91
CA PHE A 77 -4.64 -13.37 8.33
C PHE A 77 -5.78 -14.07 9.09
N GLU A 78 -6.40 -13.29 9.95
CA GLU A 78 -7.60 -13.64 10.69
C GLU A 78 -8.68 -12.63 10.32
N ARG A 79 -9.92 -13.09 10.23
CA ARG A 79 -11.08 -12.23 9.94
C ARG A 79 -12.17 -12.46 10.98
N THR A 80 -12.78 -11.38 11.41
CA THR A 80 -13.89 -11.37 12.36
C THR A 80 -15.04 -10.57 11.75
N PHE A 81 -16.24 -11.10 11.87
CA PHE A 81 -17.47 -10.42 11.48
C PHE A 81 -18.22 -9.98 12.72
N THR A 82 -18.64 -8.73 12.74
CA THR A 82 -19.37 -8.14 13.86
C THR A 82 -20.58 -7.40 13.32
N PRO A 83 -21.81 -7.67 13.85
CA PRO A 83 -22.96 -6.85 13.53
C PRO A 83 -22.73 -5.39 13.95
N ALA A 84 -22.87 -4.46 13.01
CA ALA A 84 -22.63 -3.03 13.27
C ALA A 84 -23.92 -2.23 13.45
N ALA A 85 -25.05 -2.73 12.89
CA ALA A 85 -26.38 -2.17 13.13
C ALA A 85 -27.42 -3.28 13.04
N GLN A 86 -28.50 -3.13 13.82
CA GLN A 86 -29.64 -4.06 13.80
C GLN A 86 -30.92 -3.27 13.56
N GLY A 87 -31.84 -3.86 12.78
CA GLY A 87 -33.19 -3.37 12.64
C GLY A 87 -34.02 -3.56 13.91
N THR A 88 -35.24 -3.02 13.93
CA THR A 88 -36.18 -3.19 15.04
C THR A 88 -36.65 -4.63 15.24
N ASP A 89 -36.46 -5.48 14.23
CA ASP A 89 -36.71 -6.90 14.20
C ASP A 89 -35.53 -7.76 14.72
N GLY A 90 -34.41 -7.11 15.12
CA GLY A 90 -33.20 -7.77 15.60
C GLY A 90 -32.30 -8.31 14.47
N ILE A 91 -32.67 -8.13 13.20
CA ILE A 91 -31.86 -8.56 12.05
C ILE A 91 -30.73 -7.56 11.82
N SER A 92 -29.52 -8.05 11.56
CA SER A 92 -28.38 -7.19 11.24
C SER A 92 -28.58 -6.55 9.85
N THR A 93 -28.63 -5.23 9.82
CA THR A 93 -28.73 -4.45 8.57
C THR A 93 -27.37 -4.01 8.06
N ARG A 94 -26.33 -4.06 8.91
CA ARG A 94 -24.97 -3.71 8.56
C ARG A 94 -24.00 -4.56 9.34
N ASN A 95 -23.02 -5.11 8.64
CA ASN A 95 -21.94 -5.89 9.21
C ASN A 95 -20.61 -5.17 9.04
N GLU A 96 -19.71 -5.42 9.95
CA GLU A 96 -18.32 -4.99 9.88
C GLU A 96 -17.43 -6.22 9.82
N MET A 97 -16.56 -6.27 8.82
CA MET A 97 -15.53 -7.28 8.68
C MET A 97 -14.18 -6.67 9.05
N THR A 98 -13.59 -7.15 10.12
CA THR A 98 -12.23 -6.79 10.55
C THR A 98 -11.26 -7.88 10.11
N VAL A 99 -10.18 -7.48 9.44
CA VAL A 99 -9.09 -8.38 9.04
C VAL A 99 -7.80 -7.93 9.69
N THR A 100 -7.14 -8.85 10.37
CA THR A 100 -5.79 -8.68 10.92
C THR A 100 -4.84 -9.59 10.17
N ALA A 101 -3.85 -9.02 9.49
CA ALA A 101 -2.80 -9.74 8.78
C ALA A 101 -1.48 -9.63 9.54
N THR A 102 -0.83 -10.77 9.76
CA THR A 102 0.56 -10.87 10.23
C THR A 102 1.43 -11.30 9.09
N TYR A 103 2.58 -10.67 8.92
CA TYR A 103 3.48 -10.98 7.82
C TYR A 103 4.93 -11.17 8.28
N THR A 104 5.67 -11.95 7.49
CA THR A 104 7.12 -12.14 7.65
C THR A 104 7.77 -12.08 6.28
N LEU A 105 8.69 -11.13 6.08
CA LEU A 105 9.59 -11.09 4.93
C LEU A 105 10.91 -11.74 5.31
N ALA A 106 11.34 -12.73 4.55
CA ALA A 106 12.59 -13.44 4.81
C ALA A 106 13.81 -12.50 4.82
N ALA A 107 14.82 -12.85 5.60
CA ALA A 107 16.10 -12.13 5.59
C ALA A 107 16.79 -12.26 4.22
N ALA A 108 17.50 -11.20 3.81
CA ALA A 108 18.46 -11.23 2.72
C ALA A 108 19.63 -10.30 3.10
N PRO A 109 20.79 -10.83 3.43
CA PRO A 109 21.92 -10.00 3.89
C PRO A 109 22.19 -8.82 2.94
N PRO A 110 22.43 -7.61 3.46
CA PRO A 110 22.60 -7.27 4.88
C PRO A 110 21.28 -7.06 5.66
N LEU A 111 20.10 -7.13 5.02
CA LEU A 111 18.80 -6.86 5.64
C LEU A 111 18.32 -8.04 6.48
N PRO A 112 17.87 -7.83 7.72
CA PRO A 112 17.29 -8.87 8.56
C PRO A 112 15.90 -9.31 8.07
N ALA A 113 15.36 -10.36 8.68
CA ALA A 113 13.95 -10.71 8.52
C ALA A 113 13.07 -9.63 9.15
N ILE A 114 12.01 -9.25 8.43
CA ILE A 114 11.06 -8.22 8.86
C ILE A 114 9.74 -8.90 9.20
N ARG A 115 9.14 -8.50 10.30
CA ARG A 115 7.84 -8.99 10.76
C ARG A 115 6.96 -7.82 11.13
N GLY A 116 5.66 -7.94 10.82
CA GLY A 116 4.71 -6.92 11.19
C GLY A 116 3.29 -7.45 11.28
N ARG A 117 2.40 -6.56 11.72
CA ARG A 117 0.97 -6.80 11.81
C ARG A 117 0.24 -5.55 11.38
N VAL A 118 -0.78 -5.73 10.55
CA VAL A 118 -1.67 -4.67 10.11
C VAL A 118 -3.12 -5.11 10.27
N THR A 119 -3.99 -4.17 10.62
CA THR A 119 -5.42 -4.43 10.80
C THR A 119 -6.20 -3.39 10.00
N THR A 120 -7.27 -3.81 9.38
CA THR A 120 -8.27 -2.93 8.76
C THR A 120 -9.66 -3.51 8.92
N ASN A 121 -10.66 -2.65 8.73
CA ASN A 121 -12.05 -3.03 8.77
C ASN A 121 -12.81 -2.44 7.58
N VAL A 122 -13.84 -3.14 7.17
CA VAL A 122 -14.74 -2.71 6.10
C VAL A 122 -16.16 -3.02 6.54
N ALA A 123 -17.03 -2.04 6.40
CA ALA A 123 -18.46 -2.24 6.61
C ALA A 123 -19.14 -2.60 5.29
N TYR A 124 -20.16 -3.46 5.36
CA TYR A 124 -21.05 -3.79 4.26
C TYR A 124 -22.48 -3.97 4.76
N GLU A 125 -23.44 -3.73 3.89
CA GLU A 125 -24.85 -3.93 4.19
C GLU A 125 -25.18 -5.43 4.14
N SER A 126 -26.02 -5.86 5.05
CA SER A 126 -26.60 -7.21 5.05
C SER A 126 -28.01 -7.13 4.46
N LEU A 127 -28.31 -8.00 3.52
CA LEU A 127 -29.60 -8.10 2.87
C LEU A 127 -30.34 -9.36 3.33
N ASP A 128 -31.66 -9.26 3.48
CA ASP A 128 -32.50 -10.42 3.81
C ASP A 128 -32.48 -11.52 2.74
N GLN A 129 -32.03 -11.17 1.53
CA GLN A 129 -31.89 -12.12 0.44
C GLN A 129 -30.48 -12.75 0.46
N ALA A 130 -30.40 -14.03 0.73
CA ALA A 130 -29.15 -14.78 0.86
C ALA A 130 -28.17 -14.58 -0.33
N TYR A 131 -28.71 -14.46 -1.56
CA TYR A 131 -27.87 -14.26 -2.74
C TYR A 131 -27.24 -12.87 -2.80
N GLY A 132 -28.00 -11.85 -2.41
CA GLY A 132 -27.48 -10.48 -2.33
C GLY A 132 -26.44 -10.32 -1.24
N ASP A 133 -26.63 -10.95 -0.09
CA ASP A 133 -25.69 -10.90 1.03
C ASP A 133 -24.34 -11.54 0.67
N VAL A 134 -24.33 -12.67 -0.02
CA VAL A 134 -23.09 -13.32 -0.51
C VAL A 134 -22.32 -12.42 -1.48
N ALA A 135 -22.99 -11.68 -2.35
CA ALA A 135 -22.36 -10.78 -3.29
C ALA A 135 -21.73 -9.57 -2.58
N LEU A 136 -22.44 -8.97 -1.61
CA LEU A 136 -21.93 -7.85 -0.81
C LEU A 136 -20.76 -8.28 0.08
N GLN A 137 -20.79 -9.48 0.64
CA GLN A 137 -19.68 -10.03 1.38
C GLN A 137 -18.46 -10.26 0.49
N ALA A 138 -18.65 -10.75 -0.75
CA ALA A 138 -17.55 -10.94 -1.71
C ALA A 138 -16.86 -9.62 -2.07
N ASP A 139 -17.65 -8.58 -2.34
CA ASP A 139 -17.13 -7.22 -2.58
C ASP A 139 -16.39 -6.66 -1.35
N ALA A 140 -16.91 -6.87 -0.16
CA ALA A 140 -16.24 -6.47 1.08
C ALA A 140 -14.90 -7.19 1.27
N GLU A 141 -14.81 -8.49 0.93
CA GLU A 141 -13.57 -9.27 1.00
C GLU A 141 -12.52 -8.75 0.01
N GLU A 142 -12.91 -8.35 -1.19
CA GLU A 142 -12.01 -7.76 -2.18
C GLU A 142 -11.50 -6.38 -1.70
N ARG A 143 -12.40 -5.51 -1.23
CA ARG A 143 -12.04 -4.19 -0.72
C ARG A 143 -11.09 -4.27 0.48
N VAL A 144 -11.36 -5.15 1.44
CA VAL A 144 -10.49 -5.32 2.62
C VAL A 144 -9.14 -5.89 2.24
N ALA A 145 -9.07 -6.79 1.26
CA ALA A 145 -7.82 -7.33 0.76
C ALA A 145 -6.93 -6.24 0.14
N GLY A 146 -7.51 -5.33 -0.66
CA GLY A 146 -6.81 -4.17 -1.21
C GLY A 146 -6.25 -3.25 -0.13
N GLN A 147 -7.04 -2.93 0.89
CA GLN A 147 -6.62 -2.08 2.01
C GLN A 147 -5.52 -2.74 2.87
N ILE A 148 -5.63 -4.03 3.14
CA ILE A 148 -4.59 -4.79 3.87
C ILE A 148 -3.29 -4.82 3.07
N ALA A 149 -3.36 -5.09 1.76
CA ALA A 149 -2.18 -5.11 0.90
C ALA A 149 -1.46 -3.76 0.92
N GLU A 150 -2.19 -2.65 0.83
CA GLU A 150 -1.63 -1.31 0.89
C GLU A 150 -0.95 -1.03 2.23
N ARG A 151 -1.65 -1.25 3.34
CA ARG A 151 -1.10 -1.02 4.69
C ARG A 151 0.12 -1.86 4.97
N LEU A 152 0.07 -3.15 4.60
CA LEU A 152 1.18 -4.08 4.75
C LEU A 152 2.39 -3.60 3.94
N TRP A 153 2.17 -3.19 2.69
CA TRP A 153 3.26 -2.73 1.82
C TRP A 153 3.92 -1.47 2.34
N LEU A 154 3.13 -0.49 2.80
CA LEU A 154 3.63 0.75 3.41
C LEU A 154 4.41 0.47 4.71
N ASP A 155 3.92 -0.46 5.54
CA ASP A 155 4.61 -0.84 6.77
C ASP A 155 5.94 -1.54 6.47
N LEU A 156 5.95 -2.43 5.49
CA LEU A 156 7.14 -3.13 5.01
C LEU A 156 8.19 -2.14 4.49
N GLN A 157 7.80 -1.17 3.68
CA GLN A 157 8.68 -0.11 3.19
C GLN A 157 9.31 0.70 4.33
N ARG A 158 8.51 1.07 5.34
CA ARG A 158 9.01 1.80 6.52
C ARG A 158 10.06 0.99 7.27
N GLN A 159 9.78 -0.29 7.52
CA GLN A 159 10.70 -1.16 8.27
C GLN A 159 11.99 -1.45 7.49
N VAL A 160 11.94 -1.64 6.17
CA VAL A 160 13.13 -1.79 5.33
C VAL A 160 14.00 -0.56 5.37
N ARG A 161 13.41 0.64 5.31
CA ARG A 161 14.16 1.91 5.41
C ARG A 161 14.82 2.07 6.78
N ALA A 162 14.13 1.67 7.85
CA ALA A 162 14.67 1.74 9.21
C ALA A 162 15.78 0.72 9.49
N ALA A 163 15.85 -0.38 8.73
CA ALA A 163 16.84 -1.44 8.87
C ALA A 163 18.13 -1.21 8.04
N ARG A 164 18.19 -0.13 7.26
CA ARG A 164 19.36 0.28 6.46
C ARG A 164 20.24 1.27 7.22
#